data_a4d4409666dd906ebd84c040ab8d3a7a
#
_entry.id   a4d4409666dd906ebd84c040ab8d3a7a
#
_cell.length_a   1.000
_cell.length_b   1.000
_cell.length_c   1.000
_cell.angle_alpha   90.00
_cell.angle_beta   90.00
_cell.angle_gamma   90.00
#
_symmetry.space_group_name_H-M   'P 1'
#
loop_
_entity.id
_entity.type
_entity.pdbx_description
1 polymer ?
#
loop_
_entity_poly.entity_id
_entity_poly.type
_entity_poly.pdbx_seq_one_letter_code
_entity_poly.pdbx_strand_id
1 'polypeptide(L)'
;MRRDGQSFEERARLLRSEDRPYQSLGSVHHNKCKVYKRRWYILIVFSIVASLNNLIWNTWGPIQGAAQVVYGWDSTTITLLADWGPISFVVAVVPMCWLMDMKGLRIAVLVAVFCEFVGAGLRCIPLHDLTLQTWFIHCGQFITGIGGPIAMAAAPMVSAAWFPPEQRTTATAISSLACYSGTALSFLIGPFLVPDVLSYVNNTELSSATKEGEISFIELRKYFNQTERDYLKSKIMNLMYIELAITTATMICVIIHFPKKPKLPPSVTAAIGRLEFKVGAKSLLKNAQFWLLVFIYGIGTGVYGGWCSILDLNLSQFQISQKTAGWLGFGAVVAGSLSGISLSIFVDHFARYMKLTVIGLLTGATVSLIIFTLICAGILPYSKPLLYLTSILGGFFVNGTIPLFFELAVESTYPVAEGITSGFLTFSNNFLQIVFYIFPMIPNFGLRWINWCTFATTFLCIPLLMLWKQRRYRSNVDERPDTYVPAPHNRELNSEANYGSASTTANSGFHGSVSSPSIQASVDDVGITFMPSKAV
;
A
#
# COMPACT_ATOMS: atom_id res chain seq x y z
N MET A 1 -34.25 12.11 33.07
CA MET A 1 -33.57 10.83 32.88
C MET A 1 -34.49 9.60 33.02
N ARG A 2 -35.72 9.63 32.53
CA ARG A 2 -36.65 8.46 32.55
C ARG A 2 -37.49 8.31 31.28
N ARG A 3 -37.24 9.10 30.22
CA ARG A 3 -38.02 9.03 28.96
C ARG A 3 -37.34 8.24 27.84
N ASP A 4 -36.02 7.98 27.91
CA ASP A 4 -35.30 7.33 26.81
C ASP A 4 -35.31 5.79 26.86
N GLY A 5 -35.61 5.19 28.05
CA GLY A 5 -35.70 3.75 28.20
C GLY A 5 -36.98 3.13 27.60
N GLN A 6 -38.11 3.86 27.62
CA GLN A 6 -39.37 3.37 27.06
C GLN A 6 -39.40 3.33 25.51
N SER A 7 -38.73 4.25 24.86
CA SER A 7 -38.62 4.27 23.40
C SER A 7 -37.79 3.11 22.84
N PHE A 8 -36.83 2.63 23.62
CA PHE A 8 -35.96 1.51 23.20
C PHE A 8 -36.67 0.16 23.30
N GLU A 9 -37.43 -0.08 24.38
CA GLU A 9 -38.24 -1.31 24.54
C GLU A 9 -39.42 -1.37 23.56
N GLU A 10 -40.01 -0.24 23.22
CA GLU A 10 -41.12 -0.15 22.28
C GLU A 10 -40.63 -0.41 20.84
N ARG A 11 -39.46 0.11 20.45
CA ARG A 11 -38.78 -0.25 19.19
C ARG A 11 -38.36 -1.72 19.15
N ALA A 12 -37.89 -2.27 20.24
CA ALA A 12 -37.53 -3.70 20.36
C ALA A 12 -38.77 -4.61 20.23
N ARG A 13 -39.96 -4.17 20.71
CA ARG A 13 -41.25 -4.90 20.57
C ARG A 13 -41.77 -4.83 19.15
N LEU A 14 -41.68 -3.69 18.45
CA LEU A 14 -42.08 -3.55 17.04
C LEU A 14 -41.21 -4.39 16.10
N LEU A 15 -39.97 -4.64 16.46
CA LEU A 15 -39.06 -5.53 15.73
C LEU A 15 -39.33 -7.03 16.00
N ARG A 16 -40.06 -7.38 17.09
CA ARG A 16 -40.46 -8.78 17.42
C ARG A 16 -41.80 -9.21 16.81
N SER A 17 -42.62 -8.31 16.30
CA SER A 17 -43.99 -8.60 15.85
C SER A 17 -44.12 -9.03 14.38
N GLU A 18 -43.05 -9.12 13.60
CA GLU A 18 -43.06 -9.78 12.30
C GLU A 18 -42.54 -11.22 12.42
N ASP A 19 -43.38 -12.12 12.90
CA ASP A 19 -43.17 -13.58 12.87
C ASP A 19 -43.16 -14.09 11.39
N ARG A 20 -42.09 -13.87 10.68
CA ARG A 20 -41.66 -14.78 9.60
C ARG A 20 -40.52 -15.65 10.14
N PRO A 21 -40.51 -16.96 9.85
CA PRO A 21 -39.43 -17.82 10.32
C PRO A 21 -38.10 -17.30 9.78
N TYR A 22 -37.31 -16.70 10.66
CA TYR A 22 -35.94 -16.31 10.37
C TYR A 22 -35.15 -17.60 10.12
N GLN A 23 -35.06 -18.00 8.86
CA GLN A 23 -33.98 -18.93 8.50
C GLN A 23 -32.68 -18.18 8.83
N SER A 24 -31.95 -18.69 9.83
CA SER A 24 -30.73 -18.09 10.30
C SER A 24 -29.80 -17.86 9.09
N LEU A 25 -29.45 -16.62 8.81
CA LEU A 25 -28.58 -16.26 7.67
C LEU A 25 -27.26 -17.05 7.73
N GLY A 26 -26.83 -17.42 8.95
CA GLY A 26 -25.64 -18.22 9.20
C GLY A 26 -25.71 -19.63 8.66
N SER A 27 -26.82 -20.33 8.85
CA SER A 27 -26.95 -21.73 8.39
C SER A 27 -27.07 -21.86 6.88
N VAL A 28 -27.67 -20.87 6.20
CA VAL A 28 -27.80 -20.83 4.74
C VAL A 28 -26.49 -20.48 4.06
N HIS A 29 -25.64 -19.66 4.68
CA HIS A 29 -24.38 -19.22 4.08
C HIS A 29 -23.20 -20.14 4.36
N HIS A 30 -23.12 -20.81 5.50
CA HIS A 30 -22.01 -21.70 5.83
C HIS A 30 -21.91 -22.90 4.88
N ASN A 31 -23.05 -23.44 4.44
CA ASN A 31 -23.10 -24.55 3.49
C ASN A 31 -22.76 -24.16 2.03
N LYS A 32 -22.59 -22.86 1.74
CA LYS A 32 -22.29 -22.36 0.38
C LYS A 32 -20.89 -21.74 0.25
N CYS A 33 -20.05 -21.77 1.28
CA CYS A 33 -18.68 -21.26 1.19
C CYS A 33 -17.74 -22.30 0.58
N LYS A 34 -16.86 -21.88 -0.34
CA LYS A 34 -15.87 -22.76 -0.98
C LYS A 34 -14.55 -22.06 -1.24
N VAL A 35 -13.47 -22.70 -0.82
CA VAL A 35 -12.12 -22.21 -1.03
C VAL A 35 -11.52 -22.86 -2.30
N TYR A 36 -11.07 -22.03 -3.25
CA TYR A 36 -10.51 -22.47 -4.51
C TYR A 36 -8.99 -22.40 -4.53
N LYS A 37 -8.29 -23.41 -5.08
CA LYS A 37 -6.82 -23.39 -5.25
C LYS A 37 -6.35 -22.22 -6.14
N ARG A 38 -7.19 -21.78 -7.08
CA ARG A 38 -6.95 -20.64 -7.97
C ARG A 38 -6.64 -19.33 -7.24
N ARG A 39 -6.99 -19.17 -5.95
CA ARG A 39 -6.67 -17.99 -5.14
C ARG A 39 -5.17 -17.64 -5.15
N TRP A 40 -4.31 -18.67 -5.12
CA TRP A 40 -2.87 -18.47 -5.14
C TRP A 40 -2.37 -17.87 -6.45
N TYR A 41 -2.93 -18.31 -7.57
CA TYR A 41 -2.65 -17.72 -8.88
C TYR A 41 -3.02 -16.23 -8.92
N ILE A 42 -4.21 -15.87 -8.43
CA ILE A 42 -4.66 -14.48 -8.38
C ILE A 42 -3.75 -13.63 -7.49
N LEU A 43 -3.35 -14.18 -6.33
CA LEU A 43 -2.41 -13.53 -5.42
C LEU A 43 -1.06 -13.29 -6.08
N ILE A 44 -0.49 -14.28 -6.74
CA ILE A 44 0.80 -14.18 -7.44
C ILE A 44 0.75 -13.14 -8.55
N VAL A 45 -0.28 -13.20 -9.41
CA VAL A 45 -0.42 -12.22 -10.51
C VAL A 45 -0.57 -10.80 -9.96
N PHE A 46 -1.40 -10.59 -8.93
CA PHE A 46 -1.53 -9.29 -8.29
C PHE A 46 -0.21 -8.84 -7.64
N SER A 47 0.51 -9.74 -6.98
CA SER A 47 1.82 -9.45 -6.37
C SER A 47 2.85 -9.03 -7.42
N ILE A 48 2.84 -9.63 -8.60
CA ILE A 48 3.72 -9.23 -9.72
C ILE A 48 3.36 -7.82 -10.19
N VAL A 49 2.07 -7.51 -10.39
CA VAL A 49 1.61 -6.16 -10.76
C VAL A 49 2.09 -5.14 -9.73
N ALA A 50 1.84 -5.39 -8.45
CA ALA A 50 2.25 -4.48 -7.38
C ALA A 50 3.78 -4.29 -7.30
N SER A 51 4.55 -5.36 -7.48
CA SER A 51 6.02 -5.32 -7.51
C SER A 51 6.55 -4.53 -8.70
N LEU A 52 5.97 -4.71 -9.89
CA LEU A 52 6.37 -3.98 -11.10
C LEU A 52 6.11 -2.48 -10.97
N ASN A 53 4.99 -2.09 -10.39
CA ASN A 53 4.68 -0.68 -10.14
C ASN A 53 5.80 0.02 -9.36
N ASN A 54 6.21 -0.55 -8.22
CA ASN A 54 7.27 0.02 -7.40
C ASN A 54 8.68 -0.13 -8.00
N LEU A 55 8.93 -1.17 -8.76
CA LEU A 55 10.18 -1.33 -9.51
C LEU A 55 10.35 -0.18 -10.50
N ILE A 56 9.30 0.11 -11.28
CA ILE A 56 9.30 1.20 -12.26
C ILE A 56 9.40 2.57 -11.58
N TRP A 57 8.73 2.76 -10.42
CA TRP A 57 8.86 4.02 -9.66
C TRP A 57 10.31 4.30 -9.26
N ASN A 58 11.04 3.27 -8.86
CA ASN A 58 12.39 3.41 -8.32
C ASN A 58 13.50 3.13 -9.34
N THR A 59 13.21 3.13 -10.65
CA THR A 59 14.19 2.87 -11.72
C THR A 59 15.38 3.83 -11.66
N TRP A 60 15.13 5.13 -11.43
CA TRP A 60 16.10 6.20 -11.62
C TRP A 60 17.10 6.36 -10.46
N GLY A 61 16.71 6.10 -9.23
CA GLY A 61 17.58 6.21 -8.07
C GLY A 61 18.86 5.36 -8.21
N PRO A 62 18.73 4.05 -8.44
CA PRO A 62 19.90 3.15 -8.54
C PRO A 62 20.85 3.41 -9.70
N ILE A 63 20.42 4.14 -10.73
CA ILE A 63 21.21 4.46 -11.92
C ILE A 63 21.45 5.98 -12.08
N GLN A 64 21.33 6.72 -10.97
CA GLN A 64 21.41 8.17 -10.96
C GLN A 64 22.63 8.71 -11.68
N GLY A 65 23.84 8.21 -11.38
CA GLY A 65 25.08 8.68 -12.00
C GLY A 65 25.08 8.53 -13.52
N ALA A 66 24.65 7.37 -14.03
CA ALA A 66 24.55 7.14 -15.48
C ALA A 66 23.50 8.04 -16.14
N ALA A 67 22.36 8.25 -15.50
CA ALA A 67 21.31 9.13 -16.00
C ALA A 67 21.78 10.60 -16.07
N GLN A 68 22.49 11.09 -15.06
CA GLN A 68 23.05 12.45 -15.05
C GLN A 68 24.10 12.64 -16.14
N VAL A 69 24.99 11.68 -16.36
CA VAL A 69 25.99 11.75 -17.43
C VAL A 69 25.35 11.71 -18.80
N VAL A 70 24.35 10.87 -19.03
CA VAL A 70 23.68 10.71 -20.35
C VAL A 70 22.78 11.90 -20.67
N TYR A 71 21.83 12.21 -19.78
CA TYR A 71 20.80 13.21 -20.05
C TYR A 71 21.19 14.63 -19.60
N GLY A 72 22.20 14.76 -18.73
CA GLY A 72 22.59 16.03 -18.16
C GLY A 72 21.63 16.53 -17.07
N TRP A 73 20.90 15.62 -16.44
CA TRP A 73 19.98 15.97 -15.36
C TRP A 73 20.73 16.35 -14.08
N ASP A 74 20.18 17.31 -13.36
CA ASP A 74 20.61 17.63 -12.01
C ASP A 74 20.01 16.65 -10.99
N SER A 75 20.50 16.70 -9.78
CA SER A 75 19.99 15.84 -8.70
C SER A 75 18.51 16.10 -8.38
N THR A 76 18.04 17.35 -8.58
CA THR A 76 16.65 17.72 -8.40
C THR A 76 15.73 17.01 -9.39
N THR A 77 16.14 16.92 -10.66
CA THR A 77 15.40 16.20 -11.70
C THR A 77 15.27 14.70 -11.36
N ILE A 78 16.36 14.08 -10.89
CA ILE A 78 16.34 12.66 -10.47
C ILE A 78 15.39 12.46 -9.27
N THR A 79 15.47 13.33 -8.28
CA THR A 79 14.57 13.30 -7.12
C THR A 79 13.12 13.45 -7.55
N LEU A 80 12.81 14.42 -8.44
CA LEU A 80 11.47 14.61 -8.98
C LEU A 80 10.96 13.37 -9.73
N LEU A 81 11.84 12.68 -10.48
CA LEU A 81 11.46 11.43 -11.17
C LEU A 81 11.07 10.33 -10.18
N ALA A 82 11.74 10.23 -9.03
CA ALA A 82 11.36 9.31 -7.96
C ALA A 82 10.06 9.75 -7.25
N ASP A 83 9.86 11.07 -7.09
CA ASP A 83 8.70 11.64 -6.38
C ASP A 83 7.42 11.61 -7.21
N TRP A 84 7.48 11.43 -8.54
CA TRP A 84 6.27 11.27 -9.35
C TRP A 84 5.38 10.14 -8.86
N GLY A 85 5.96 9.07 -8.30
CA GLY A 85 5.20 7.98 -7.69
C GLY A 85 4.26 8.46 -6.57
N PRO A 86 4.77 8.96 -5.44
CA PRO A 86 3.95 9.52 -4.35
C PRO A 86 3.03 10.65 -4.79
N ILE A 87 3.49 11.57 -5.66
CA ILE A 87 2.69 12.71 -6.12
C ILE A 87 1.46 12.23 -6.91
N SER A 88 1.65 11.39 -7.93
CA SER A 88 0.56 10.86 -8.74
C SER A 88 -0.36 9.93 -7.92
N PHE A 89 0.19 9.21 -6.93
CA PHE A 89 -0.59 8.44 -5.97
C PHE A 89 -1.60 9.33 -5.23
N VAL A 90 -1.14 10.42 -4.62
CA VAL A 90 -2.00 11.34 -3.86
C VAL A 90 -3.12 11.91 -4.74
N VAL A 91 -2.82 12.24 -6.00
CA VAL A 91 -3.82 12.74 -6.97
C VAL A 91 -4.82 11.64 -7.36
N ALA A 92 -4.36 10.41 -7.57
CA ALA A 92 -5.15 9.32 -8.12
C ALA A 92 -5.88 8.47 -7.07
N VAL A 93 -5.53 8.55 -5.77
CA VAL A 93 -6.04 7.62 -4.75
C VAL A 93 -7.57 7.62 -4.65
N VAL A 94 -8.22 8.78 -4.67
CA VAL A 94 -9.69 8.88 -4.54
C VAL A 94 -10.41 8.22 -5.71
N PRO A 95 -10.13 8.58 -6.99
CA PRO A 95 -10.77 7.91 -8.13
C PRO A 95 -10.42 6.42 -8.23
N MET A 96 -9.22 6.01 -7.84
CA MET A 96 -8.81 4.60 -7.88
C MET A 96 -9.47 3.77 -6.77
N CYS A 97 -9.63 4.30 -5.56
CA CYS A 97 -10.42 3.66 -4.50
C CYS A 97 -11.89 3.52 -4.92
N TRP A 98 -12.48 4.57 -5.51
CA TRP A 98 -13.83 4.49 -6.06
C TRP A 98 -13.94 3.40 -7.15
N LEU A 99 -12.96 3.32 -8.04
CA LEU A 99 -12.92 2.29 -9.09
C LEU A 99 -12.85 0.88 -8.49
N MET A 100 -12.00 0.66 -7.47
CA MET A 100 -11.89 -0.62 -6.77
C MET A 100 -13.21 -1.05 -6.14
N ASP A 101 -13.85 -0.18 -5.40
CA ASP A 101 -15.05 -0.50 -4.64
C ASP A 101 -16.29 -0.63 -5.52
N MET A 102 -16.46 0.24 -6.53
CA MET A 102 -17.64 0.25 -7.40
C MET A 102 -17.57 -0.72 -8.59
N LYS A 103 -16.42 -0.78 -9.27
CA LYS A 103 -16.24 -1.63 -10.47
C LYS A 103 -15.59 -2.99 -10.13
N GLY A 104 -14.95 -3.06 -8.97
CA GLY A 104 -14.36 -4.26 -8.40
C GLY A 104 -12.96 -4.57 -8.90
N LEU A 105 -12.33 -5.55 -8.26
CA LEU A 105 -10.92 -5.89 -8.34
C LEU A 105 -10.39 -6.07 -9.78
N ARG A 106 -11.11 -6.78 -10.66
CA ARG A 106 -10.64 -7.05 -12.03
C ARG A 106 -10.41 -5.77 -12.84
N ILE A 107 -11.40 -4.86 -12.82
CA ILE A 107 -11.31 -3.62 -13.60
C ILE A 107 -10.23 -2.72 -13.02
N ALA A 108 -10.13 -2.65 -11.70
CA ALA A 108 -9.10 -1.88 -11.03
C ALA A 108 -7.69 -2.36 -11.43
N VAL A 109 -7.41 -3.67 -11.34
CA VAL A 109 -6.10 -4.23 -11.72
C VAL A 109 -5.81 -4.05 -13.21
N LEU A 110 -6.82 -4.19 -14.10
CA LEU A 110 -6.66 -3.91 -15.53
C LEU A 110 -6.25 -2.45 -15.79
N VAL A 111 -6.87 -1.49 -15.08
CA VAL A 111 -6.52 -0.06 -15.20
C VAL A 111 -5.11 0.19 -14.69
N ALA A 112 -4.71 -0.40 -13.55
CA ALA A 112 -3.36 -0.26 -13.02
C ALA A 112 -2.31 -0.75 -14.01
N VAL A 113 -2.45 -1.99 -14.49
CA VAL A 113 -1.50 -2.59 -15.44
C VAL A 113 -1.49 -1.85 -16.78
N PHE A 114 -2.62 -1.30 -17.22
CA PHE A 114 -2.69 -0.46 -18.41
C PHE A 114 -1.92 0.85 -18.22
N CYS A 115 -2.05 1.51 -17.08
CA CYS A 115 -1.25 2.70 -16.76
C CYS A 115 0.25 2.36 -16.70
N GLU A 116 0.63 1.24 -16.10
CA GLU A 116 2.02 0.76 -16.07
C GLU A 116 2.56 0.50 -17.48
N PHE A 117 1.78 -0.17 -18.34
CA PHE A 117 2.15 -0.44 -19.73
C PHE A 117 2.34 0.84 -20.55
N VAL A 118 1.39 1.77 -20.46
CA VAL A 118 1.47 3.06 -21.18
C VAL A 118 2.65 3.88 -20.65
N GLY A 119 2.81 3.94 -19.33
CA GLY A 119 3.90 4.69 -18.71
C GLY A 119 5.28 4.11 -19.05
N ALA A 120 5.46 2.80 -19.01
CA ALA A 120 6.68 2.14 -19.44
C ALA A 120 6.94 2.34 -20.93
N GLY A 121 5.89 2.26 -21.77
CA GLY A 121 5.98 2.48 -23.21
C GLY A 121 6.44 3.90 -23.59
N LEU A 122 5.90 4.92 -22.94
CA LEU A 122 6.32 6.32 -23.17
C LEU A 122 7.79 6.55 -22.87
N ARG A 123 8.33 5.92 -21.85
CA ARG A 123 9.75 6.02 -21.46
C ARG A 123 10.69 5.34 -22.49
N CYS A 124 10.16 4.35 -23.23
CA CYS A 124 10.92 3.57 -24.21
C CYS A 124 11.00 4.23 -25.59
N ILE A 125 10.34 5.37 -25.84
CA ILE A 125 10.35 6.03 -27.14
C ILE A 125 11.76 6.58 -27.43
N PRO A 126 12.46 6.10 -28.47
CA PRO A 126 13.79 6.56 -28.79
C PRO A 126 13.71 7.91 -29.51
N LEU A 127 14.00 8.99 -28.79
CA LEU A 127 14.01 10.34 -29.35
C LEU A 127 15.44 10.84 -29.48
N HIS A 128 15.72 11.62 -30.56
CA HIS A 128 17.01 12.27 -30.76
C HIS A 128 17.17 13.49 -29.84
N ASP A 129 16.07 14.23 -29.63
CA ASP A 129 16.04 15.36 -28.71
C ASP A 129 15.94 14.87 -27.26
N LEU A 130 17.00 15.11 -26.50
CA LEU A 130 17.09 14.74 -25.07
C LEU A 130 16.06 15.47 -24.21
N THR A 131 15.72 16.72 -24.57
CA THR A 131 14.73 17.51 -23.84
C THR A 131 13.34 16.90 -23.98
N LEU A 132 12.97 16.58 -25.22
CA LEU A 132 11.69 15.92 -25.48
C LEU A 132 11.64 14.52 -24.86
N GLN A 133 12.74 13.76 -24.93
CA GLN A 133 12.84 12.45 -24.28
C GLN A 133 12.65 12.55 -22.77
N THR A 134 13.24 13.57 -22.12
CA THR A 134 13.07 13.85 -20.68
C THR A 134 11.59 14.07 -20.33
N TRP A 135 10.86 14.87 -21.12
CA TRP A 135 9.43 15.08 -20.90
C TRP A 135 8.61 13.80 -21.04
N PHE A 136 8.91 12.94 -22.01
CA PHE A 136 8.26 11.64 -22.15
C PHE A 136 8.53 10.72 -20.96
N ILE A 137 9.74 10.77 -20.41
CA ILE A 137 10.11 10.02 -19.22
C ILE A 137 9.31 10.52 -18.00
N HIS A 138 9.20 11.84 -17.79
CA HIS A 138 8.38 12.42 -16.71
C HIS A 138 6.90 12.04 -16.85
N CYS A 139 6.33 12.18 -18.05
CA CYS A 139 4.95 11.79 -18.32
C CYS A 139 4.74 10.28 -18.08
N GLY A 140 5.68 9.45 -18.49
CA GLY A 140 5.63 8.01 -18.28
C GLY A 140 5.65 7.65 -16.79
N GLN A 141 6.50 8.31 -15.99
CA GLN A 141 6.59 8.14 -14.55
C GLN A 141 5.27 8.53 -13.86
N PHE A 142 4.71 9.68 -14.23
CA PHE A 142 3.43 10.15 -13.71
C PHE A 142 2.29 9.17 -14.00
N ILE A 143 2.18 8.68 -15.25
CA ILE A 143 1.12 7.75 -15.66
C ILE A 143 1.27 6.40 -14.92
N THR A 144 2.49 5.88 -14.79
CA THR A 144 2.74 4.67 -13.99
C THR A 144 2.27 4.85 -12.54
N GLY A 145 2.55 6.02 -11.95
CA GLY A 145 2.14 6.34 -10.58
C GLY A 145 0.62 6.40 -10.37
N ILE A 146 -0.19 6.69 -11.41
CA ILE A 146 -1.66 6.63 -11.34
C ILE A 146 -2.15 5.21 -10.99
N GLY A 147 -1.44 4.15 -11.40
CA GLY A 147 -1.72 2.77 -11.02
C GLY A 147 -1.40 2.43 -9.56
N GLY A 148 -0.55 3.24 -8.91
CA GLY A 148 -0.02 3.02 -7.57
C GLY A 148 -1.06 2.77 -6.47
N PRO A 149 -2.16 3.53 -6.37
CA PRO A 149 -3.19 3.29 -5.37
C PRO A 149 -3.78 1.88 -5.43
N ILE A 150 -3.90 1.30 -6.62
CA ILE A 150 -4.38 -0.07 -6.77
C ILE A 150 -3.30 -1.08 -6.35
N ALA A 151 -2.06 -0.86 -6.78
CA ALA A 151 -0.93 -1.72 -6.43
C ALA A 151 -0.71 -1.78 -4.89
N MET A 152 -0.82 -0.65 -4.19
CA MET A 152 -0.56 -0.56 -2.75
C MET A 152 -1.79 -0.85 -1.87
N ALA A 153 -3.00 -0.40 -2.27
CA ALA A 153 -4.18 -0.46 -1.41
C ALA A 153 -5.12 -1.63 -1.67
N ALA A 154 -5.00 -2.36 -2.81
CA ALA A 154 -5.92 -3.45 -3.10
C ALA A 154 -5.55 -4.79 -2.43
N ALA A 155 -4.42 -4.91 -1.74
CA ALA A 155 -3.99 -6.14 -1.08
C ALA A 155 -5.06 -6.72 -0.13
N PRO A 156 -5.67 -5.96 0.81
CA PRO A 156 -6.75 -6.45 1.66
C PRO A 156 -8.02 -6.81 0.88
N MET A 157 -8.29 -6.15 -0.25
CA MET A 157 -9.42 -6.48 -1.10
C MET A 157 -9.23 -7.83 -1.82
N VAL A 158 -7.99 -8.14 -2.28
CA VAL A 158 -7.64 -9.44 -2.86
C VAL A 158 -7.83 -10.54 -1.82
N SER A 159 -7.29 -10.34 -0.60
CA SER A 159 -7.39 -11.31 0.48
C SER A 159 -8.84 -11.55 0.91
N ALA A 160 -9.63 -10.49 1.06
CA ALA A 160 -11.05 -10.57 1.43
C ALA A 160 -11.89 -11.32 0.39
N ALA A 161 -11.62 -11.12 -0.90
CA ALA A 161 -12.39 -11.72 -1.99
C ALA A 161 -12.06 -13.21 -2.24
N TRP A 162 -10.82 -13.64 -2.01
CA TRP A 162 -10.33 -14.94 -2.45
C TRP A 162 -9.91 -15.88 -1.32
N PHE A 163 -9.58 -15.37 -0.11
CA PHE A 163 -9.01 -16.17 0.98
C PHE A 163 -9.97 -16.33 2.15
N PRO A 164 -9.94 -17.51 2.82
CA PRO A 164 -10.68 -17.75 4.05
C PRO A 164 -10.09 -16.92 5.21
N PRO A 165 -10.83 -16.71 6.32
CA PRO A 165 -10.41 -15.88 7.44
C PRO A 165 -9.02 -16.21 7.98
N GLU A 166 -8.68 -17.51 8.07
CA GLU A 166 -7.44 -18.03 8.65
C GLU A 166 -6.19 -17.76 7.77
N GLN A 167 -6.35 -17.19 6.58
CA GLN A 167 -5.26 -16.92 5.63
C GLN A 167 -5.29 -15.50 5.07
N ARG A 168 -6.15 -14.61 5.57
CA ARG A 168 -6.30 -13.25 5.04
C ARG A 168 -5.11 -12.38 5.32
N THR A 169 -4.62 -12.39 6.57
CA THR A 169 -3.47 -11.57 6.96
C THR A 169 -2.23 -12.00 6.19
N THR A 170 -2.03 -13.33 6.04
CA THR A 170 -0.93 -13.87 5.22
C THR A 170 -1.04 -13.46 3.75
N ALA A 171 -2.24 -13.52 3.15
CA ALA A 171 -2.44 -13.12 1.75
C ALA A 171 -2.22 -11.62 1.55
N THR A 172 -2.71 -10.78 2.49
CA THR A 172 -2.45 -9.34 2.52
C THR A 172 -0.96 -9.07 2.65
N ALA A 173 -0.24 -9.81 3.51
CA ALA A 173 1.20 -9.67 3.68
C ALA A 173 1.97 -9.99 2.41
N ILE A 174 1.70 -11.13 1.76
CA ILE A 174 2.38 -11.52 0.53
C ILE A 174 2.23 -10.44 -0.54
N SER A 175 1.01 -9.94 -0.76
CA SER A 175 0.76 -8.96 -1.82
C SER A 175 1.27 -7.55 -1.48
N SER A 176 1.11 -7.06 -0.25
CA SER A 176 1.60 -5.74 0.13
C SER A 176 3.13 -5.69 0.21
N LEU A 177 3.78 -6.74 0.72
CA LEU A 177 5.23 -6.80 0.79
C LEU A 177 5.89 -7.08 -0.56
N ALA A 178 5.20 -7.77 -1.48
CA ALA A 178 5.63 -7.87 -2.87
C ALA A 178 5.74 -6.50 -3.54
N CYS A 179 4.84 -5.57 -3.22
CA CYS A 179 4.89 -4.18 -3.67
C CYS A 179 6.24 -3.54 -3.30
N TYR A 180 6.61 -3.58 -2.03
CA TYR A 180 7.90 -3.04 -1.56
C TYR A 180 9.12 -3.82 -2.07
N SER A 181 8.98 -5.14 -2.32
CA SER A 181 10.05 -5.95 -2.93
C SER A 181 10.41 -5.47 -4.33
N GLY A 182 9.48 -4.85 -5.06
CA GLY A 182 9.77 -4.20 -6.35
C GLY A 182 10.81 -3.09 -6.23
N THR A 183 10.72 -2.25 -5.19
CA THR A 183 11.74 -1.24 -4.88
C THR A 183 13.10 -1.88 -4.60
N ALA A 184 13.14 -2.97 -3.81
CA ALA A 184 14.39 -3.68 -3.56
C ALA A 184 15.01 -4.26 -4.85
N LEU A 185 14.18 -4.83 -5.72
CA LEU A 185 14.63 -5.38 -7.00
C LEU A 185 15.24 -4.31 -7.92
N SER A 186 14.74 -3.07 -7.90
CA SER A 186 15.32 -1.98 -8.70
C SER A 186 16.77 -1.68 -8.31
N PHE A 187 17.12 -1.79 -7.02
CA PHE A 187 18.50 -1.62 -6.54
C PHE A 187 19.45 -2.72 -7.01
N LEU A 188 18.95 -3.88 -7.42
CA LEU A 188 19.76 -4.96 -8.00
C LEU A 188 19.80 -4.87 -9.53
N ILE A 189 18.65 -4.74 -10.17
CA ILE A 189 18.51 -4.81 -11.63
C ILE A 189 19.16 -3.60 -12.29
N GLY A 190 18.97 -2.40 -11.74
CA GLY A 190 19.55 -1.16 -12.28
C GLY A 190 21.08 -1.23 -12.41
N PRO A 191 21.84 -1.37 -11.30
CA PRO A 191 23.29 -1.46 -11.35
C PRO A 191 23.86 -2.72 -12.03
N PHE A 192 23.04 -3.78 -12.17
CA PHE A 192 23.46 -4.98 -12.92
C PHE A 192 23.44 -4.74 -14.43
N LEU A 193 22.47 -3.98 -14.94
CA LEU A 193 22.28 -3.73 -16.37
C LEU A 193 22.98 -2.45 -16.85
N VAL A 194 23.10 -1.44 -15.99
CA VAL A 194 23.70 -0.14 -16.29
C VAL A 194 25.03 -0.03 -15.55
N PRO A 195 26.18 0.08 -16.26
CA PRO A 195 27.49 0.18 -15.64
C PRO A 195 27.62 1.43 -14.75
N ASP A 196 28.39 1.29 -13.67
CA ASP A 196 28.76 2.41 -12.81
C ASP A 196 29.72 3.35 -13.54
N VAL A 197 29.32 4.62 -13.65
CA VAL A 197 30.13 5.67 -14.29
C VAL A 197 31.47 5.89 -13.60
N LEU A 198 31.57 5.64 -12.31
CA LEU A 198 32.82 5.79 -11.58
C LEU A 198 33.90 4.79 -12.01
N SER A 199 33.51 3.70 -12.66
CA SER A 199 34.46 2.73 -13.22
C SER A 199 35.18 3.21 -14.49
N TYR A 200 34.71 4.29 -15.12
CA TYR A 200 35.27 4.86 -16.34
C TYR A 200 36.16 6.09 -16.09
N VAL A 201 36.23 6.58 -14.86
CA VAL A 201 36.86 7.85 -14.50
C VAL A 201 38.12 7.62 -13.67
N ASN A 202 39.20 8.32 -14.00
CA ASN A 202 40.45 8.26 -13.26
C ASN A 202 40.37 9.06 -11.95
N ASN A 203 41.21 8.72 -10.96
CA ASN A 203 41.24 9.39 -9.65
C ASN A 203 41.44 10.91 -9.74
N THR A 204 42.21 11.39 -10.73
CA THR A 204 42.45 12.83 -10.96
C THR A 204 41.19 13.56 -11.42
N GLU A 205 40.42 12.94 -12.34
CA GLU A 205 39.16 13.45 -12.83
C GLU A 205 38.09 13.42 -11.75
N LEU A 206 38.06 12.36 -10.95
CA LEU A 206 37.17 12.20 -9.82
C LEU A 206 37.42 13.30 -8.74
N SER A 207 38.69 13.59 -8.44
CA SER A 207 39.01 14.64 -7.47
C SER A 207 38.64 16.03 -7.96
N SER A 208 38.74 16.30 -9.27
CA SER A 208 38.34 17.59 -9.87
C SER A 208 36.80 17.77 -9.94
N ALA A 209 36.04 16.69 -10.00
CA ALA A 209 34.58 16.70 -9.98
C ALA A 209 33.98 16.62 -8.57
N THR A 210 34.82 16.47 -7.54
CA THR A 210 34.37 16.42 -6.13
C THR A 210 34.39 17.84 -5.54
N LYS A 211 33.22 18.35 -5.13
CA LYS A 211 33.05 19.63 -4.43
C LYS A 211 32.46 19.38 -3.05
N GLU A 212 33.05 19.96 -2.02
CA GLU A 212 32.57 19.81 -0.63
C GLU A 212 32.34 18.35 -0.17
N GLY A 213 33.08 17.39 -0.75
CA GLY A 213 32.93 15.96 -0.45
C GLY A 213 31.87 15.23 -1.26
N GLU A 214 31.11 15.92 -2.13
CA GLU A 214 30.12 15.32 -3.02
C GLU A 214 30.62 15.29 -4.47
N ILE A 215 30.34 14.17 -5.17
CA ILE A 215 30.71 13.98 -6.56
C ILE A 215 29.62 14.62 -7.45
N SER A 216 30.01 15.62 -8.23
CA SER A 216 29.13 16.21 -9.24
C SER A 216 29.20 15.40 -10.55
N PHE A 217 28.21 14.54 -10.78
CA PHE A 217 28.10 13.76 -12.02
C PHE A 217 27.88 14.63 -13.26
N ILE A 218 27.34 15.86 -13.11
CA ILE A 218 27.23 16.84 -14.19
C ILE A 218 28.62 17.31 -14.63
N GLU A 219 29.54 17.52 -13.69
CA GLU A 219 30.92 17.86 -14.02
C GLU A 219 31.66 16.66 -14.62
N LEU A 220 31.45 15.44 -14.09
CA LEU A 220 31.98 14.22 -14.66
C LEU A 220 31.58 14.01 -16.12
N ARG A 221 30.38 14.46 -16.53
CA ARG A 221 29.91 14.38 -17.92
C ARG A 221 30.91 14.96 -18.93
N LYS A 222 31.74 15.93 -18.55
CA LYS A 222 32.72 16.58 -19.43
C LYS A 222 33.83 15.62 -19.88
N TYR A 223 34.10 14.60 -19.06
CA TYR A 223 35.16 13.60 -19.30
C TYR A 223 34.66 12.42 -20.18
N PHE A 224 33.35 12.31 -20.39
CA PHE A 224 32.78 11.26 -21.24
C PHE A 224 32.66 11.72 -22.69
N ASN A 225 33.25 10.97 -23.61
CA ASN A 225 33.08 11.20 -25.04
C ASN A 225 31.67 10.78 -25.51
N GLN A 226 31.32 11.17 -26.77
CA GLN A 226 29.98 10.88 -27.28
C GLN A 226 29.70 9.38 -27.38
N THR A 227 30.66 8.56 -27.74
CA THR A 227 30.53 7.10 -27.89
C THR A 227 30.22 6.43 -26.55
N GLU A 228 30.86 6.86 -25.48
CA GLU A 228 30.62 6.36 -24.12
C GLU A 228 29.22 6.75 -23.60
N ARG A 229 28.81 7.99 -23.87
CA ARG A 229 27.45 8.45 -23.53
C ARG A 229 26.38 7.67 -24.29
N ASP A 230 26.59 7.40 -25.56
CA ASP A 230 25.68 6.60 -26.40
C ASP A 230 25.62 5.15 -25.92
N TYR A 231 26.76 4.60 -25.50
CA TYR A 231 26.80 3.28 -24.87
C TYR A 231 25.99 3.23 -23.56
N LEU A 232 26.21 4.17 -22.66
CA LEU A 232 25.45 4.27 -21.41
C LEU A 232 23.94 4.47 -21.69
N LYS A 233 23.60 5.35 -22.67
CA LYS A 233 22.22 5.55 -23.11
C LYS A 233 21.59 4.23 -23.58
N SER A 234 22.30 3.43 -24.37
CA SER A 234 21.81 2.14 -24.84
C SER A 234 21.53 1.17 -23.68
N LYS A 235 22.36 1.17 -22.63
CA LYS A 235 22.16 0.35 -21.43
C LYS A 235 20.94 0.78 -20.62
N ILE A 236 20.74 2.08 -20.44
CA ILE A 236 19.54 2.64 -19.80
C ILE A 236 18.29 2.26 -20.61
N MET A 237 18.34 2.42 -21.95
CA MET A 237 17.22 2.04 -22.81
C MET A 237 16.92 0.54 -22.73
N ASN A 238 17.94 -0.32 -22.66
CA ASN A 238 17.75 -1.77 -22.50
C ASN A 238 17.04 -2.10 -21.18
N LEU A 239 17.38 -1.43 -20.08
CA LEU A 239 16.67 -1.58 -18.82
C LEU A 239 15.18 -1.24 -18.99
N MET A 240 14.86 -0.11 -19.65
CA MET A 240 13.46 0.29 -19.88
C MET A 240 12.72 -0.68 -20.81
N TYR A 241 13.38 -1.22 -21.84
CA TYR A 241 12.77 -2.24 -22.72
C TYR A 241 12.47 -3.54 -21.95
N ILE A 242 13.34 -3.94 -21.02
CA ILE A 242 13.09 -5.10 -20.15
C ILE A 242 11.87 -4.82 -19.25
N GLU A 243 11.77 -3.64 -18.63
CA GLU A 243 10.62 -3.25 -17.82
C GLU A 243 9.32 -3.27 -18.65
N LEU A 244 9.35 -2.71 -19.87
CA LEU A 244 8.21 -2.73 -20.79
C LEU A 244 7.83 -4.16 -21.19
N ALA A 245 8.79 -5.03 -21.47
CA ALA A 245 8.53 -6.42 -21.86
C ALA A 245 7.84 -7.19 -20.71
N ILE A 246 8.34 -7.04 -19.47
CA ILE A 246 7.74 -7.71 -18.29
C ILE A 246 6.34 -7.14 -18.02
N THR A 247 6.16 -5.82 -18.12
CA THR A 247 4.85 -5.18 -17.94
C THR A 247 3.85 -5.64 -19.01
N THR A 248 4.29 -5.76 -20.27
CA THR A 248 3.47 -6.27 -21.38
C THR A 248 3.03 -7.72 -21.11
N ALA A 249 3.95 -8.58 -20.70
CA ALA A 249 3.66 -9.96 -20.36
C ALA A 249 2.66 -10.06 -19.21
N THR A 250 2.83 -9.23 -18.18
CA THR A 250 1.92 -9.16 -17.02
C THR A 250 0.54 -8.65 -17.44
N MET A 251 0.46 -7.64 -18.31
CA MET A 251 -0.81 -7.14 -18.85
C MET A 251 -1.55 -8.24 -19.62
N ILE A 252 -0.86 -9.00 -20.46
CA ILE A 252 -1.43 -10.13 -21.19
C ILE A 252 -1.98 -11.18 -20.21
N CYS A 253 -1.23 -11.55 -19.16
CA CYS A 253 -1.69 -12.48 -18.13
C CYS A 253 -2.96 -11.99 -17.42
N VAL A 254 -3.03 -10.71 -17.07
CA VAL A 254 -4.20 -10.12 -16.41
C VAL A 254 -5.42 -10.09 -17.34
N ILE A 255 -5.24 -9.74 -18.62
CA ILE A 255 -6.33 -9.73 -19.62
C ILE A 255 -6.90 -11.14 -19.81
N ILE A 256 -6.05 -12.13 -19.99
CA ILE A 256 -6.46 -13.53 -20.25
C ILE A 256 -7.16 -14.12 -19.03
N HIS A 257 -6.59 -13.96 -17.85
CA HIS A 257 -7.10 -14.70 -16.69
C HIS A 257 -6.94 -13.96 -15.35
N PHE A 258 -7.77 -12.95 -15.10
CA PHE A 258 -7.92 -12.32 -13.80
C PHE A 258 -9.41 -12.14 -13.45
N PRO A 259 -10.10 -13.18 -12.89
CA PRO A 259 -11.53 -13.10 -12.59
C PRO A 259 -11.84 -12.16 -11.44
N LYS A 260 -12.99 -11.47 -11.50
CA LYS A 260 -13.44 -10.46 -10.53
C LYS A 260 -13.59 -11.03 -9.11
N LYS A 261 -14.20 -12.22 -8.98
CA LYS A 261 -14.48 -12.90 -7.72
C LYS A 261 -14.64 -14.41 -7.96
N PRO A 262 -14.48 -15.27 -6.95
CA PRO A 262 -14.77 -16.71 -7.07
C PRO A 262 -16.28 -16.95 -7.29
N LYS A 263 -16.64 -18.12 -7.81
CA LYS A 263 -18.06 -18.52 -8.02
C LYS A 263 -18.84 -18.61 -6.70
N LEU A 264 -18.21 -19.15 -5.67
CA LEU A 264 -18.74 -19.18 -4.30
C LEU A 264 -17.77 -18.42 -3.38
N PRO A 265 -18.27 -17.64 -2.41
CA PRO A 265 -17.43 -16.86 -1.52
C PRO A 265 -16.59 -17.78 -0.60
N PRO A 266 -15.38 -17.35 -0.18
CA PRO A 266 -14.54 -18.14 0.72
C PRO A 266 -14.98 -18.06 2.20
N SER A 267 -15.85 -17.10 2.57
CA SER A 267 -16.36 -16.93 3.92
C SER A 267 -17.70 -16.17 3.93
N VAL A 268 -18.34 -16.12 5.09
CA VAL A 268 -19.60 -15.38 5.30
C VAL A 268 -19.42 -13.89 5.04
N THR A 269 -18.38 -13.28 5.61
CA THR A 269 -18.09 -11.85 5.40
C THR A 269 -17.76 -11.50 3.94
N ALA A 270 -17.23 -12.44 3.16
CA ALA A 270 -16.99 -12.24 1.73
C ALA A 270 -18.31 -12.28 0.91
N ALA A 271 -19.36 -12.92 1.43
CA ALA A 271 -20.69 -12.97 0.81
C ALA A 271 -21.52 -11.71 1.08
N ILE A 272 -21.28 -11.05 2.23
CA ILE A 272 -22.03 -9.85 2.65
C ILE A 272 -21.58 -8.66 1.79
N GLY A 273 -22.56 -7.89 1.27
CA GLY A 273 -22.31 -6.65 0.55
C GLY A 273 -21.60 -5.60 1.42
N ARG A 274 -20.78 -4.78 0.78
CA ARG A 274 -20.12 -3.63 1.45
C ARG A 274 -21.02 -2.40 1.37
N LEU A 275 -20.77 -1.44 2.27
CA LEU A 275 -21.43 -0.13 2.20
C LEU A 275 -21.09 0.56 0.87
N GLU A 276 -22.02 1.36 0.37
CA GLU A 276 -21.74 2.23 -0.78
C GLU A 276 -20.53 3.13 -0.51
N PHE A 277 -19.72 3.40 -1.55
CA PHE A 277 -18.49 4.18 -1.44
C PHE A 277 -18.68 5.51 -0.70
N LYS A 278 -19.72 6.31 -1.06
CA LYS A 278 -19.96 7.61 -0.41
C LYS A 278 -20.33 7.48 1.06
N VAL A 279 -21.16 6.47 1.41
CA VAL A 279 -21.59 6.21 2.78
C VAL A 279 -20.41 5.70 3.60
N GLY A 280 -19.64 4.75 3.06
CA GLY A 280 -18.42 4.23 3.69
C GLY A 280 -17.39 5.34 3.93
N ALA A 281 -17.10 6.17 2.93
CA ALA A 281 -16.19 7.31 3.05
C ALA A 281 -16.64 8.28 4.17
N LYS A 282 -17.91 8.66 4.19
CA LYS A 282 -18.47 9.56 5.22
C LYS A 282 -18.37 8.95 6.62
N SER A 283 -18.60 7.64 6.74
CA SER A 283 -18.45 6.92 8.00
C SER A 283 -17.00 6.94 8.51
N LEU A 284 -16.02 6.69 7.61
CA LEU A 284 -14.59 6.76 7.95
C LEU A 284 -14.17 8.16 8.37
N LEU A 285 -14.62 9.20 7.66
CA LEU A 285 -14.30 10.60 7.99
C LEU A 285 -14.77 11.01 9.38
N LYS A 286 -15.87 10.43 9.88
CA LYS A 286 -16.40 10.70 11.23
C LYS A 286 -15.75 9.83 12.32
N ASN A 287 -14.98 8.80 11.97
CA ASN A 287 -14.43 7.83 12.92
C ASN A 287 -13.05 8.25 13.44
N ALA A 288 -13.01 8.90 14.61
CA ALA A 288 -11.75 9.35 15.23
C ALA A 288 -10.75 8.20 15.52
N GLN A 289 -11.24 6.99 15.87
CA GLN A 289 -10.37 5.82 16.09
C GLN A 289 -9.72 5.35 14.78
N PHE A 290 -10.44 5.44 13.66
CA PHE A 290 -9.88 5.15 12.34
C PHE A 290 -8.79 6.17 11.96
N TRP A 291 -9.05 7.48 12.16
CA TRP A 291 -8.06 8.52 11.89
C TRP A 291 -6.81 8.40 12.75
N LEU A 292 -6.97 8.01 14.02
CA LEU A 292 -5.82 7.73 14.88
C LEU A 292 -4.96 6.59 14.29
N LEU A 293 -5.57 5.51 13.80
CA LEU A 293 -4.85 4.40 13.18
C LEU A 293 -4.18 4.82 11.87
N VAL A 294 -4.88 5.60 11.03
CA VAL A 294 -4.35 6.16 9.76
C VAL A 294 -3.13 7.05 10.03
N PHE A 295 -3.20 7.89 11.06
CA PHE A 295 -2.10 8.76 11.45
C PHE A 295 -0.90 7.96 11.97
N ILE A 296 -1.12 6.96 12.85
CA ILE A 296 -0.04 6.08 13.37
C ILE A 296 0.65 5.36 12.21
N TYR A 297 -0.13 4.78 11.30
CA TYR A 297 0.41 4.10 10.13
C TYR A 297 1.24 5.05 9.26
N GLY A 298 0.69 6.23 8.97
CA GLY A 298 1.34 7.21 8.09
C GLY A 298 2.66 7.73 8.66
N ILE A 299 2.71 8.14 9.95
CA ILE A 299 3.95 8.64 10.55
C ILE A 299 4.99 7.53 10.74
N GLY A 300 4.58 6.32 11.11
CA GLY A 300 5.49 5.20 11.35
C GLY A 300 6.10 4.67 10.05
N THR A 301 5.29 4.43 9.03
CA THR A 301 5.75 3.81 7.78
C THR A 301 6.14 4.83 6.72
N GLY A 302 5.47 5.98 6.63
CA GLY A 302 5.76 7.01 5.63
C GLY A 302 7.08 7.73 5.89
N VAL A 303 7.32 8.15 7.14
CA VAL A 303 8.61 8.77 7.53
C VAL A 303 9.76 7.79 7.38
N TYR A 304 9.54 6.52 7.78
CA TYR A 304 10.55 5.47 7.60
C TYR A 304 10.83 5.18 6.12
N GLY A 305 9.80 5.17 5.27
CA GLY A 305 9.95 5.02 3.82
C GLY A 305 10.77 6.16 3.20
N GLY A 306 10.49 7.41 3.61
CA GLY A 306 11.27 8.58 3.23
C GLY A 306 12.74 8.48 3.68
N TRP A 307 12.96 8.07 4.92
CA TRP A 307 14.31 7.85 5.45
C TRP A 307 15.08 6.78 4.67
N CYS A 308 14.45 5.64 4.34
CA CYS A 308 15.07 4.59 3.53
C CYS A 308 15.49 5.08 2.14
N SER A 309 14.70 5.94 1.51
CA SER A 309 14.98 6.42 0.15
C SER A 309 16.16 7.39 0.07
N ILE A 310 16.51 8.05 1.19
CA ILE A 310 17.68 8.95 1.31
C ILE A 310 18.77 8.35 2.22
N LEU A 311 18.76 7.03 2.39
CA LEU A 311 19.72 6.34 3.27
C LEU A 311 21.17 6.49 2.78
N ASP A 312 21.39 6.49 1.47
CA ASP A 312 22.69 6.71 0.85
C ASP A 312 23.25 8.11 1.17
N LEU A 313 22.41 9.14 1.05
CA LEU A 313 22.77 10.51 1.43
C LEU A 313 23.11 10.61 2.93
N ASN A 314 22.34 9.93 3.78
CA ASN A 314 22.58 9.90 5.21
C ASN A 314 23.88 9.17 5.57
N LEU A 315 24.21 8.09 4.86
CA LEU A 315 25.41 7.28 5.09
C LEU A 315 26.66 7.83 4.39
N SER A 316 26.53 8.71 3.40
CA SER A 316 27.66 9.34 2.71
C SER A 316 28.56 10.14 3.67
N GLN A 317 27.98 10.73 4.73
CA GLN A 317 28.70 11.44 5.80
C GLN A 317 29.70 10.54 6.53
N PHE A 318 29.54 9.21 6.48
CA PHE A 318 30.43 8.21 7.09
C PHE A 318 31.33 7.54 6.07
N GLN A 319 31.49 8.12 4.88
CA GLN A 319 32.27 7.55 3.76
C GLN A 319 31.80 6.14 3.34
N ILE A 320 30.52 5.82 3.58
CA ILE A 320 29.90 4.58 3.13
C ILE A 320 29.47 4.76 1.68
N SER A 321 29.93 3.88 0.80
CA SER A 321 29.64 3.95 -0.63
C SER A 321 28.14 3.76 -0.89
N GLN A 322 27.62 4.42 -1.93
CA GLN A 322 26.25 4.28 -2.42
C GLN A 322 25.86 2.81 -2.67
N LYS A 323 26.80 2.01 -3.21
CA LYS A 323 26.60 0.58 -3.42
C LYS A 323 26.31 -0.16 -2.09
N THR A 324 27.03 0.18 -1.03
CA THR A 324 26.83 -0.44 0.29
C THR A 324 25.51 0.02 0.91
N ALA A 325 25.14 1.30 0.78
CA ALA A 325 23.85 1.82 1.23
C ALA A 325 22.70 1.13 0.49
N GLY A 326 22.83 0.90 -0.83
CA GLY A 326 21.87 0.13 -1.63
C GLY A 326 21.68 -1.31 -1.11
N TRP A 327 22.77 -2.02 -0.80
CA TRP A 327 22.67 -3.35 -0.20
C TRP A 327 22.02 -3.36 1.19
N LEU A 328 22.23 -2.32 1.98
CA LEU A 328 21.55 -2.17 3.28
C LEU A 328 20.05 -1.95 3.10
N GLY A 329 19.65 -1.07 2.20
CA GLY A 329 18.25 -0.85 1.86
C GLY A 329 17.58 -2.12 1.34
N PHE A 330 18.23 -2.84 0.42
CA PHE A 330 17.77 -4.15 -0.06
C PHE A 330 17.59 -5.15 1.09
N GLY A 331 18.62 -5.28 1.95
CA GLY A 331 18.58 -6.18 3.11
C GLY A 331 17.45 -5.82 4.09
N ALA A 332 17.21 -4.55 4.33
CA ALA A 332 16.12 -4.06 5.19
C ALA A 332 14.74 -4.41 4.63
N VAL A 333 14.51 -4.26 3.31
CA VAL A 333 13.25 -4.63 2.67
C VAL A 333 13.03 -6.14 2.68
N VAL A 334 14.05 -6.93 2.35
CA VAL A 334 13.96 -8.41 2.38
C VAL A 334 13.69 -8.91 3.80
N ALA A 335 14.44 -8.42 4.79
CA ALA A 335 14.24 -8.79 6.20
C ALA A 335 12.82 -8.40 6.67
N GLY A 336 12.33 -7.23 6.29
CA GLY A 336 10.99 -6.77 6.59
C GLY A 336 9.90 -7.61 5.91
N SER A 337 10.12 -8.05 4.68
CA SER A 337 9.19 -8.92 3.97
C SER A 337 9.09 -10.30 4.65
N LEU A 338 10.22 -10.87 5.05
CA LEU A 338 10.24 -12.14 5.80
C LEU A 338 9.54 -12.00 7.16
N SER A 339 9.80 -10.90 7.88
CA SER A 339 9.13 -10.58 9.15
C SER A 339 7.62 -10.49 8.96
N GLY A 340 7.17 -9.68 8.01
CA GLY A 340 5.75 -9.43 7.81
C GLY A 340 4.97 -10.69 7.40
N ILE A 341 5.54 -11.54 6.54
CA ILE A 341 4.91 -12.82 6.16
C ILE A 341 4.85 -13.77 7.35
N SER A 342 5.96 -13.96 8.06
CA SER A 342 6.03 -14.89 9.20
C SER A 342 5.07 -14.48 10.34
N LEU A 343 5.04 -13.18 10.67
CA LEU A 343 4.15 -12.66 11.69
C LEU A 343 2.69 -12.65 11.27
N SER A 344 2.39 -12.48 9.98
CA SER A 344 1.04 -12.58 9.47
C SER A 344 0.49 -13.99 9.55
N ILE A 345 1.32 -15.02 9.29
CA ILE A 345 0.95 -16.42 9.53
C ILE A 345 0.65 -16.66 11.01
N PHE A 346 1.48 -16.12 11.90
CA PHE A 346 1.24 -16.22 13.34
C PHE A 346 -0.08 -15.54 13.74
N VAL A 347 -0.33 -14.33 13.25
CA VAL A 347 -1.54 -13.56 13.58
C VAL A 347 -2.80 -14.16 12.97
N ASP A 348 -2.75 -14.81 11.80
CA ASP A 348 -3.89 -15.55 11.25
C ASP A 348 -4.40 -16.65 12.22
N HIS A 349 -3.49 -17.23 13.01
CA HIS A 349 -3.85 -18.19 14.06
C HIS A 349 -4.24 -17.54 15.40
N PHE A 350 -3.66 -16.37 15.70
CA PHE A 350 -3.80 -15.67 16.98
C PHE A 350 -4.26 -14.22 16.81
N ALA A 351 -5.33 -14.00 16.04
CA ALA A 351 -5.85 -12.66 15.68
C ALA A 351 -6.14 -11.74 16.90
N ARG A 352 -6.38 -12.31 18.08
CA ARG A 352 -6.60 -11.58 19.33
C ARG A 352 -5.38 -10.72 19.74
N TYR A 353 -4.17 -11.18 19.40
CA TYR A 353 -2.91 -10.53 19.79
C TYR A 353 -2.34 -9.57 18.74
N MET A 354 -3.05 -9.32 17.63
CA MET A 354 -2.58 -8.48 16.53
C MET A 354 -2.06 -7.11 16.96
N LYS A 355 -2.81 -6.38 17.81
CA LYS A 355 -2.40 -5.09 18.37
C LYS A 355 -1.09 -5.21 19.17
N LEU A 356 -0.98 -6.23 20.02
CA LEU A 356 0.20 -6.45 20.86
C LEU A 356 1.43 -6.78 19.99
N THR A 357 1.25 -7.56 18.93
CA THR A 357 2.31 -7.86 17.95
C THR A 357 2.83 -6.59 17.29
N VAL A 358 1.93 -5.68 16.85
CA VAL A 358 2.34 -4.40 16.27
C VAL A 358 3.09 -3.52 17.29
N ILE A 359 2.65 -3.46 18.55
CA ILE A 359 3.37 -2.74 19.61
C ILE A 359 4.78 -3.33 19.81
N GLY A 360 4.92 -4.65 19.85
CA GLY A 360 6.22 -5.31 19.96
C GLY A 360 7.16 -4.98 18.79
N LEU A 361 6.63 -4.99 17.56
CA LEU A 361 7.40 -4.59 16.38
C LEU A 361 7.83 -3.13 16.41
N LEU A 362 6.93 -2.21 16.77
CA LEU A 362 7.27 -0.78 16.89
C LEU A 362 8.31 -0.54 18.00
N THR A 363 8.27 -1.30 19.08
CA THR A 363 9.28 -1.24 20.15
C THR A 363 10.64 -1.70 19.63
N GLY A 364 10.70 -2.84 18.92
CA GLY A 364 11.92 -3.33 18.29
C GLY A 364 12.48 -2.34 17.24
N ALA A 365 11.62 -1.73 16.44
CA ALA A 365 11.98 -0.69 15.49
C ALA A 365 12.59 0.53 16.19
N THR A 366 11.95 1.01 17.26
CA THR A 366 12.41 2.15 18.05
C THR A 366 13.80 1.90 18.65
N VAL A 367 14.03 0.70 19.22
CA VAL A 367 15.35 0.32 19.75
C VAL A 367 16.40 0.26 18.65
N SER A 368 16.09 -0.30 17.49
CA SER A 368 17.03 -0.37 16.37
C SER A 368 17.37 1.01 15.82
N LEU A 369 16.37 1.88 15.65
CA LEU A 369 16.55 3.22 15.11
C LEU A 369 17.27 4.16 16.09
N ILE A 370 17.05 4.06 17.41
CA ILE A 370 17.80 4.89 18.36
C ILE A 370 19.28 4.50 18.37
N ILE A 371 19.62 3.20 18.35
CA ILE A 371 21.01 2.76 18.29
C ILE A 371 21.67 3.27 17.00
N PHE A 372 20.99 3.14 15.85
CA PHE A 372 21.46 3.70 14.58
C PHE A 372 21.70 5.21 14.69
N THR A 373 20.74 5.95 15.24
CA THR A 373 20.81 7.40 15.41
C THR A 373 21.99 7.81 16.31
N LEU A 374 22.22 7.10 17.42
CA LEU A 374 23.30 7.40 18.36
C LEU A 374 24.68 7.14 17.75
N ILE A 375 24.81 6.12 16.88
CA ILE A 375 26.05 5.87 16.10
C ILE A 375 26.26 7.03 15.12
N CYS A 376 25.23 7.42 14.38
CA CYS A 376 25.30 8.52 13.43
C CYS A 376 25.55 9.87 14.08
N ALA A 377 25.10 10.07 15.33
CA ALA A 377 25.37 11.27 16.11
C ALA A 377 26.76 11.30 16.76
N GLY A 378 27.55 10.21 16.65
CA GLY A 378 28.86 10.10 17.28
C GLY A 378 28.84 9.90 18.80
N ILE A 379 27.66 9.62 19.38
CA ILE A 379 27.50 9.36 20.82
C ILE A 379 27.97 7.93 21.15
N LEU A 380 27.64 6.97 20.27
CA LEU A 380 28.19 5.62 20.36
C LEU A 380 29.40 5.47 19.43
N PRO A 381 30.38 4.62 19.79
CA PRO A 381 31.53 4.37 18.94
C PRO A 381 31.09 3.83 17.59
N TYR A 382 31.69 4.33 16.50
CA TYR A 382 31.39 3.87 15.16
C TYR A 382 31.73 2.38 15.00
N SER A 383 30.73 1.60 14.68
CA SER A 383 30.85 0.17 14.39
C SER A 383 30.06 -0.18 13.13
N LYS A 384 30.79 -0.50 12.05
CA LYS A 384 30.22 -0.85 10.75
C LYS A 384 29.21 -2.01 10.85
N PRO A 385 29.52 -3.14 11.54
CA PRO A 385 28.57 -4.24 11.70
C PRO A 385 27.29 -3.83 12.46
N LEU A 386 27.44 -3.01 13.51
CA LEU A 386 26.30 -2.57 14.31
C LEU A 386 25.39 -1.61 13.53
N LEU A 387 25.97 -0.71 12.73
CA LEU A 387 25.23 0.18 11.84
C LEU A 387 24.41 -0.62 10.81
N TYR A 388 25.01 -1.67 10.22
CA TYR A 388 24.32 -2.53 9.26
C TYR A 388 23.21 -3.34 9.93
N LEU A 389 23.51 -3.93 11.07
CA LEU A 389 22.55 -4.71 11.83
C LEU A 389 21.31 -3.86 12.22
N THR A 390 21.54 -2.66 12.76
CA THR A 390 20.46 -1.78 13.21
C THR A 390 19.62 -1.24 12.06
N SER A 391 20.21 -0.97 10.90
CA SER A 391 19.48 -0.58 9.68
C SER A 391 18.58 -1.73 9.18
N ILE A 392 19.10 -2.95 9.09
CA ILE A 392 18.36 -4.13 8.64
C ILE A 392 17.23 -4.49 9.64
N LEU A 393 17.53 -4.45 10.95
CA LEU A 393 16.51 -4.68 12.00
C LEU A 393 15.44 -3.60 12.00
N GLY A 394 15.79 -2.35 11.72
CA GLY A 394 14.80 -1.28 11.51
C GLY A 394 13.79 -1.66 10.43
N GLY A 395 14.28 -2.14 9.28
CA GLY A 395 13.45 -2.65 8.19
C GLY A 395 12.63 -3.87 8.56
N PHE A 396 13.24 -4.85 9.23
CA PHE A 396 12.57 -6.04 9.74
C PHE A 396 11.35 -5.69 10.59
N PHE A 397 11.50 -4.76 11.52
CA PHE A 397 10.44 -4.41 12.44
C PHE A 397 9.39 -3.47 11.82
N VAL A 398 9.79 -2.42 11.10
CA VAL A 398 8.82 -1.44 10.53
C VAL A 398 8.00 -2.08 9.41
N ASN A 399 8.63 -2.68 8.41
CA ASN A 399 7.90 -3.29 7.28
C ASN A 399 7.03 -4.47 7.73
N GLY A 400 7.44 -5.20 8.78
CA GLY A 400 6.64 -6.24 9.41
C GLY A 400 5.29 -5.76 9.96
N THR A 401 5.14 -4.46 10.28
CA THR A 401 3.87 -3.88 10.76
C THR A 401 2.85 -3.64 9.65
N ILE A 402 3.28 -3.48 8.40
CA ILE A 402 2.43 -3.02 7.28
C ILE A 402 1.19 -3.89 7.10
N PRO A 403 1.28 -5.23 6.89
CA PRO A 403 0.11 -6.06 6.69
C PRO A 403 -0.80 -6.09 7.91
N LEU A 404 -0.24 -5.98 9.11
CA LEU A 404 -1.01 -5.98 10.35
C LEU A 404 -1.84 -4.71 10.52
N PHE A 405 -1.31 -3.55 10.11
CA PHE A 405 -2.08 -2.30 10.09
C PHE A 405 -3.24 -2.35 9.10
N PHE A 406 -3.06 -2.95 7.92
CA PHE A 406 -4.15 -3.14 6.96
C PHE A 406 -5.27 -4.00 7.58
N GLU A 407 -4.93 -5.11 8.20
CA GLU A 407 -5.93 -5.98 8.84
C GLU A 407 -6.60 -5.31 10.05
N LEU A 408 -5.86 -4.59 10.90
CA LEU A 408 -6.44 -3.82 12.02
C LEU A 408 -7.44 -2.78 11.53
N ALA A 409 -7.13 -2.09 10.42
CA ALA A 409 -8.02 -1.10 9.83
C ALA A 409 -9.29 -1.74 9.27
N VAL A 410 -9.17 -2.79 8.46
CA VAL A 410 -10.30 -3.49 7.86
C VAL A 410 -11.17 -4.16 8.94
N GLU A 411 -10.56 -4.77 9.96
CA GLU A 411 -11.27 -5.35 11.10
C GLU A 411 -12.12 -4.31 11.85
N SER A 412 -11.55 -3.12 12.09
CA SER A 412 -12.20 -2.09 12.91
C SER A 412 -13.22 -1.24 12.15
N THR A 413 -13.24 -1.30 10.81
CA THR A 413 -14.13 -0.48 9.97
C THR A 413 -15.20 -1.27 9.23
N TYR A 414 -15.19 -2.61 9.35
CA TYR A 414 -16.22 -3.46 8.73
C TYR A 414 -17.64 -2.95 9.10
N PRO A 415 -18.60 -2.84 8.16
CA PRO A 415 -18.62 -3.35 6.78
C PRO A 415 -18.21 -2.33 5.69
N VAL A 416 -17.38 -1.34 6.00
CA VAL A 416 -16.83 -0.44 4.98
C VAL A 416 -15.94 -1.25 4.01
N ALA A 417 -15.91 -0.84 2.72
CA ALA A 417 -15.14 -1.53 1.71
C ALA A 417 -13.63 -1.44 1.98
N GLU A 418 -12.92 -2.53 1.71
CA GLU A 418 -11.48 -2.66 1.99
C GLU A 418 -10.64 -1.68 1.16
N GLY A 419 -11.06 -1.40 -0.08
CA GLY A 419 -10.34 -0.52 -0.99
C GLY A 419 -10.22 0.90 -0.46
N ILE A 420 -11.33 1.50 0.01
CA ILE A 420 -11.29 2.85 0.58
C ILE A 420 -10.58 2.88 1.94
N THR A 421 -10.77 1.85 2.78
CA THR A 421 -10.12 1.75 4.09
C THR A 421 -8.59 1.74 3.97
N SER A 422 -8.05 0.86 3.12
CA SER A 422 -6.61 0.78 2.85
C SER A 422 -6.10 1.96 2.02
N GLY A 423 -6.96 2.55 1.18
CA GLY A 423 -6.65 3.78 0.47
C GLY A 423 -6.31 4.95 1.39
N PHE A 424 -7.04 5.14 2.49
CA PHE A 424 -6.71 6.17 3.49
C PHE A 424 -5.39 5.90 4.21
N LEU A 425 -5.07 4.64 4.54
CA LEU A 425 -3.77 4.31 5.14
C LEU A 425 -2.63 4.64 4.19
N THR A 426 -2.70 4.14 2.95
CA THR A 426 -1.64 4.36 1.96
C THR A 426 -1.55 5.83 1.53
N PHE A 427 -2.68 6.57 1.49
CA PHE A 427 -2.66 8.02 1.32
C PHE A 427 -1.85 8.71 2.41
N SER A 428 -2.11 8.39 3.68
CA SER A 428 -1.37 8.98 4.81
C SER A 428 0.13 8.66 4.74
N ASN A 429 0.49 7.43 4.37
CA ASN A 429 1.87 7.01 4.16
C ASN A 429 2.57 7.85 3.09
N ASN A 430 2.01 7.92 1.87
CA ASN A 430 2.62 8.67 0.77
C ASN A 430 2.62 10.19 1.03
N PHE A 431 1.56 10.73 1.63
CA PHE A 431 1.48 12.15 1.98
C PHE A 431 2.58 12.56 2.98
N LEU A 432 2.75 11.77 4.05
CA LEU A 432 3.78 12.06 5.05
C LEU A 432 5.20 11.78 4.53
N GLN A 433 5.36 10.87 3.59
CA GLN A 433 6.61 10.68 2.87
C GLN A 433 6.97 11.93 2.04
N ILE A 434 6.02 12.51 1.30
CA ILE A 434 6.24 13.77 0.56
C ILE A 434 6.59 14.90 1.52
N VAL A 435 5.84 15.04 2.62
CA VAL A 435 6.14 16.06 3.65
C VAL A 435 7.57 15.88 4.19
N PHE A 436 7.99 14.65 4.44
CA PHE A 436 9.36 14.37 4.89
C PHE A 436 10.42 14.78 3.87
N TYR A 437 10.18 14.59 2.56
CA TYR A 437 11.11 14.98 1.50
C TYR A 437 11.25 16.49 1.29
N ILE A 438 10.26 17.29 1.68
CA ILE A 438 10.34 18.77 1.58
C ILE A 438 11.49 19.31 2.43
N PHE A 439 11.72 18.75 3.62
CA PHE A 439 12.72 19.30 4.55
C PHE A 439 14.17 19.19 4.06
N PRO A 440 14.65 18.07 3.49
CA PRO A 440 15.99 17.99 2.90
C PRO A 440 16.20 18.94 1.72
N MET A 441 15.13 19.40 1.04
CA MET A 441 15.22 20.35 -0.07
C MET A 441 15.43 21.80 0.40
N ILE A 442 15.24 22.09 1.70
CA ILE A 442 15.44 23.43 2.25
C ILE A 442 16.95 23.70 2.39
N PRO A 443 17.51 24.75 1.73
CA PRO A 443 18.92 25.07 1.82
C PRO A 443 19.34 25.31 3.29
N ASN A 444 20.50 24.80 3.67
CA ASN A 444 21.10 24.95 5.00
C ASN A 444 20.34 24.30 6.18
N PHE A 445 19.32 23.47 5.93
CA PHE A 445 18.60 22.77 7.00
C PHE A 445 19.43 21.61 7.60
N GLY A 446 20.42 21.10 6.86
CA GLY A 446 21.28 19.99 7.26
C GLY A 446 20.56 18.65 7.31
N LEU A 447 21.33 17.55 7.51
CA LEU A 447 20.77 16.18 7.48
C LEU A 447 20.71 15.51 8.87
N ARG A 448 21.24 16.16 9.91
CA ARG A 448 21.34 15.55 11.26
C ARG A 448 19.99 15.24 11.91
N TRP A 449 18.95 15.99 11.58
CA TRP A 449 17.60 15.82 12.12
C TRP A 449 16.91 14.55 11.60
N ILE A 450 17.29 14.03 10.42
CA ILE A 450 16.61 12.94 9.70
C ILE A 450 16.49 11.69 10.57
N ASN A 451 17.59 11.24 11.18
CA ASN A 451 17.62 10.07 12.04
C ASN A 451 16.80 10.26 13.32
N TRP A 452 16.90 11.45 13.93
CA TRP A 452 16.13 11.79 15.13
C TRP A 452 14.63 11.86 14.84
N CYS A 453 14.24 12.39 13.68
CA CYS A 453 12.85 12.44 13.24
C CYS A 453 12.28 11.01 13.07
N THR A 454 13.00 10.13 12.39
CA THR A 454 12.57 8.75 12.16
C THR A 454 12.44 7.98 13.47
N PHE A 455 13.41 8.14 14.39
CA PHE A 455 13.31 7.58 15.74
C PHE A 455 12.09 8.13 16.50
N ALA A 456 11.94 9.46 16.55
CA ALA A 456 10.89 10.11 17.34
C ALA A 456 9.49 9.74 16.83
N THR A 457 9.27 9.68 15.51
CA THR A 457 7.99 9.30 14.91
C THR A 457 7.65 7.84 15.19
N THR A 458 8.62 6.93 15.10
CA THR A 458 8.41 5.51 15.41
C THR A 458 8.11 5.30 16.90
N PHE A 459 8.83 6.01 17.79
CA PHE A 459 8.58 6.00 19.24
C PHE A 459 7.18 6.53 19.57
N LEU A 460 6.76 7.63 18.95
CA LEU A 460 5.43 8.23 19.14
C LEU A 460 4.29 7.28 18.74
N CYS A 461 4.49 6.41 17.77
CA CYS A 461 3.48 5.42 17.38
C CYS A 461 3.08 4.49 18.54
N ILE A 462 3.98 4.18 19.46
CA ILE A 462 3.73 3.23 20.57
C ILE A 462 2.64 3.74 21.50
N PRO A 463 2.78 4.91 22.17
CA PRO A 463 1.74 5.43 23.06
C PRO A 463 0.42 5.73 22.33
N LEU A 464 0.49 6.22 21.09
CA LEU A 464 -0.71 6.44 20.28
C LEU A 464 -1.46 5.12 20.00
N LEU A 465 -0.73 4.05 19.67
CA LEU A 465 -1.35 2.74 19.45
C LEU A 465 -1.89 2.14 20.76
N MET A 466 -1.27 2.41 21.91
CA MET A 466 -1.83 2.02 23.21
C MET A 466 -3.19 2.67 23.47
N LEU A 467 -3.37 3.94 23.09
CA LEU A 467 -4.64 4.68 23.21
C LEU A 467 -5.71 4.18 22.23
N TRP A 468 -5.29 3.62 21.09
CA TRP A 468 -6.21 3.09 20.08
C TRP A 468 -6.92 1.83 20.60
N LYS A 469 -8.25 1.75 20.39
CA LYS A 469 -9.06 0.61 20.84
C LYS A 469 -9.26 -0.41 19.73
N GLN A 470 -8.69 -1.62 19.88
CA GLN A 470 -8.91 -2.72 18.93
C GLN A 470 -10.36 -3.18 18.96
N ARG A 471 -11.00 -3.24 17.79
CA ARG A 471 -12.35 -3.78 17.58
C ARG A 471 -12.30 -4.86 16.51
N ARG A 472 -13.00 -5.98 16.71
CA ARG A 472 -12.98 -7.16 15.84
C ARG A 472 -14.35 -7.37 15.19
N TYR A 473 -14.80 -6.38 14.40
CA TYR A 473 -16.15 -6.44 13.81
C TYR A 473 -16.26 -7.52 12.74
N ARG A 474 -15.27 -7.66 11.87
CA ARG A 474 -15.25 -8.61 10.77
C ARG A 474 -15.10 -10.04 11.25
N SER A 475 -14.12 -10.32 12.12
CA SER A 475 -13.90 -11.64 12.71
C SER A 475 -15.10 -12.13 13.51
N ASN A 476 -15.75 -11.25 14.27
CA ASN A 476 -16.94 -11.60 15.03
C ASN A 476 -18.09 -12.08 14.13
N VAL A 477 -18.25 -11.50 12.92
CA VAL A 477 -19.27 -11.94 11.95
C VAL A 477 -18.92 -13.30 11.33
N ASP A 478 -17.63 -13.57 11.05
CA ASP A 478 -17.21 -14.88 10.54
C ASP A 478 -17.30 -15.97 11.63
N GLU A 479 -17.01 -15.65 12.91
CA GLU A 479 -17.09 -16.59 14.05
C GLU A 479 -18.54 -16.86 14.50
N ARG A 480 -19.42 -15.84 14.43
CA ARG A 480 -20.83 -15.89 14.90
C ARG A 480 -21.77 -15.24 13.89
N PRO A 481 -22.04 -15.90 12.75
CA PRO A 481 -22.88 -15.33 11.69
C PRO A 481 -24.32 -15.00 12.17
N ASP A 482 -24.85 -15.75 13.14
CA ASP A 482 -26.21 -15.61 13.65
C ASP A 482 -26.43 -14.32 14.48
N THR A 483 -25.34 -13.70 14.94
CA THR A 483 -25.40 -12.45 15.73
C THR A 483 -25.34 -11.19 14.86
N TYR A 484 -25.09 -11.33 13.57
CA TYR A 484 -24.98 -10.21 12.66
C TYR A 484 -26.36 -9.69 12.22
N VAL A 485 -26.67 -8.44 12.60
CA VAL A 485 -27.85 -7.71 12.11
C VAL A 485 -27.37 -6.74 11.02
N PRO A 486 -27.74 -6.93 9.74
CA PRO A 486 -27.39 -5.99 8.68
C PRO A 486 -27.93 -4.59 8.99
N ALA A 487 -27.14 -3.55 8.65
CA ALA A 487 -27.66 -2.18 8.69
C ALA A 487 -28.89 -2.04 7.77
N PRO A 488 -29.86 -1.18 8.10
CA PRO A 488 -31.13 -1.07 7.36
C PRO A 488 -30.96 -0.89 5.85
N HIS A 489 -29.95 -0.15 5.42
CA HIS A 489 -29.63 0.10 4.01
C HIS A 489 -29.09 -1.15 3.26
N ASN A 490 -28.45 -2.09 3.94
CA ASN A 490 -27.98 -3.35 3.33
C ASN A 490 -29.10 -4.40 3.22
N ARG A 491 -30.27 -4.19 3.82
CA ARG A 491 -31.42 -5.11 3.68
C ARG A 491 -31.99 -5.07 2.26
N GLU A 492 -32.05 -3.90 1.63
CA GLU A 492 -32.57 -3.73 0.27
C GLU A 492 -31.64 -4.36 -0.77
N LEU A 493 -30.31 -4.16 -0.66
CA LEU A 493 -29.33 -4.74 -1.57
C LEU A 493 -29.29 -6.28 -1.50
N ASN A 494 -29.48 -6.85 -0.30
CA ASN A 494 -29.53 -8.31 -0.13
C ASN A 494 -30.88 -8.91 -0.61
N SER A 495 -31.98 -8.14 -0.59
CA SER A 495 -33.25 -8.58 -1.15
C SER A 495 -33.22 -8.59 -2.68
N GLU A 496 -32.63 -7.60 -3.32
CA GLU A 496 -32.49 -7.55 -4.79
C GLU A 496 -31.53 -8.64 -5.31
N ALA A 497 -30.46 -8.97 -4.59
CA ALA A 497 -29.56 -10.07 -4.96
C ALA A 497 -30.25 -11.44 -4.89
N ASN A 498 -31.24 -11.63 -4.02
CA ASN A 498 -32.05 -12.85 -3.93
C ASN A 498 -33.18 -12.91 -5.00
N TYR A 499 -33.73 -11.77 -5.41
CA TYR A 499 -34.75 -11.74 -6.47
C TYR A 499 -34.16 -11.99 -7.88
N GLY A 500 -32.94 -11.58 -8.14
CA GLY A 500 -32.25 -11.82 -9.41
C GLY A 500 -31.92 -13.28 -9.71
N SER A 501 -31.98 -14.18 -8.72
CA SER A 501 -31.76 -15.61 -8.90
C SER A 501 -33.04 -16.46 -9.03
N ALA A 502 -34.21 -15.86 -8.81
CA ALA A 502 -35.49 -16.56 -8.81
C ALA A 502 -36.37 -16.31 -10.04
N SER A 503 -35.98 -15.42 -10.98
CA SER A 503 -36.83 -14.98 -12.09
C SER A 503 -36.49 -15.62 -13.44
N THR A 504 -36.19 -16.92 -13.48
CA THR A 504 -36.11 -17.67 -14.76
C THR A 504 -37.17 -18.77 -14.92
N THR A 505 -38.26 -18.74 -14.13
CA THR A 505 -39.42 -19.58 -14.42
C THR A 505 -40.69 -18.93 -13.79
N ALA A 506 -41.42 -18.11 -14.53
CA ALA A 506 -42.86 -18.06 -14.60
C ALA A 506 -43.32 -16.85 -15.39
N ASN A 507 -43.93 -17.15 -16.52
CA ASN A 507 -44.66 -16.20 -17.38
C ASN A 507 -46.10 -16.05 -16.86
N SER A 508 -46.64 -14.83 -16.96
CA SER A 508 -48.04 -14.45 -17.05
C SER A 508 -48.54 -13.44 -15.99
N GLY A 509 -48.73 -12.21 -16.46
CA GLY A 509 -49.93 -11.37 -16.30
C GLY A 509 -50.33 -10.87 -14.92
N PHE A 510 -50.04 -9.59 -14.64
CA PHE A 510 -51.10 -8.64 -14.20
C PHE A 510 -50.57 -7.20 -14.22
N HIS A 511 -51.32 -6.31 -14.89
CA HIS A 511 -51.13 -4.85 -14.84
C HIS A 511 -51.66 -4.29 -13.52
N GLY A 512 -50.91 -3.43 -12.86
CA GLY A 512 -51.34 -2.64 -11.72
C GLY A 512 -50.35 -1.52 -11.42
N SER A 513 -50.72 -0.29 -11.81
CA SER A 513 -49.96 0.93 -11.53
C SER A 513 -50.04 1.30 -10.05
N VAL A 514 -48.91 1.46 -9.39
CA VAL A 514 -48.82 2.12 -8.08
C VAL A 514 -47.68 3.13 -8.10
N SER A 515 -48.06 4.38 -7.82
CA SER A 515 -47.22 5.56 -7.70
C SER A 515 -46.27 5.49 -6.51
N SER A 516 -45.01 5.85 -6.72
CA SER A 516 -43.98 5.95 -5.70
C SER A 516 -44.10 7.23 -4.87
N PRO A 517 -44.06 7.18 -3.54
CA PRO A 517 -43.79 8.37 -2.73
C PRO A 517 -42.29 8.57 -2.54
N SER A 518 -41.80 9.75 -2.86
CA SER A 518 -40.47 10.25 -2.55
C SER A 518 -40.33 10.50 -1.05
N ILE A 519 -39.50 9.74 -0.35
CA ILE A 519 -39.14 10.01 1.03
C ILE A 519 -37.71 10.56 1.05
N GLN A 520 -37.61 11.86 1.37
CA GLN A 520 -36.35 12.48 1.82
C GLN A 520 -36.06 11.99 3.24
N ALA A 521 -35.09 11.10 3.38
CA ALA A 521 -34.57 10.69 4.67
C ALA A 521 -33.43 11.62 5.11
N SER A 522 -33.54 12.20 6.31
CA SER A 522 -32.53 13.03 6.92
C SER A 522 -31.32 12.20 7.35
N VAL A 523 -30.14 12.80 7.25
CA VAL A 523 -28.80 12.15 7.31
C VAL A 523 -28.34 11.78 8.72
N ASP A 524 -29.17 11.90 9.75
CA ASP A 524 -28.71 11.84 11.16
C ASP A 524 -28.86 10.47 11.87
N ASP A 525 -29.37 9.43 11.19
CA ASP A 525 -29.75 8.15 11.85
C ASP A 525 -28.91 6.91 11.44
N VAL A 526 -27.66 7.05 11.05
CA VAL A 526 -26.78 5.88 10.81
C VAL A 526 -25.91 5.63 12.05
N GLY A 527 -26.54 5.28 13.17
CA GLY A 527 -25.88 4.71 14.34
C GLY A 527 -25.64 3.21 14.15
N ILE A 528 -24.39 2.80 13.96
CA ILE A 528 -24.00 1.38 14.02
C ILE A 528 -24.02 0.98 15.49
N THR A 529 -25.10 0.35 15.95
CA THR A 529 -25.22 -0.14 17.32
C THR A 529 -24.86 -1.62 17.37
N PHE A 530 -23.64 -1.95 17.79
CA PHE A 530 -23.29 -3.29 18.24
C PHE A 530 -23.59 -3.39 19.74
N MET A 531 -24.37 -4.39 20.15
CA MET A 531 -24.57 -4.67 21.57
C MET A 531 -23.26 -5.11 22.23
N PRO A 532 -22.87 -4.56 23.38
CA PRO A 532 -21.72 -5.06 24.12
C PRO A 532 -22.01 -6.46 24.66
N SER A 533 -21.17 -7.45 24.33
CA SER A 533 -21.22 -8.75 25.00
C SER A 533 -20.84 -8.55 26.45
N LYS A 534 -21.70 -8.98 27.39
CA LYS A 534 -21.35 -9.11 28.80
C LYS A 534 -20.16 -10.05 28.92
N ALA A 535 -19.12 -9.57 29.59
CA ALA A 535 -17.98 -10.37 29.99
C ALA A 535 -18.44 -11.50 30.93
N VAL A 536 -17.98 -12.70 30.62
CA VAL A 536 -17.72 -13.76 31.60
C VAL A 536 -16.23 -14.10 31.45
#